data_bb678676958f6b9b15d7604c8cb60868
#
_entry.id   bb678676958f6b9b15d7604c8cb60868
#
_cell.length_a   1.000
_cell.length_b   1.000
_cell.length_c   1.000
_cell.angle_alpha   90.00
_cell.angle_beta   90.00
_cell.angle_gamma   90.00
#
_symmetry.space_group_name_H-M   'P 1'
#
loop_
_entity.id
_entity.type
_entity.pdbx_description
1 polymer ?
#
loop_
_entity_poly.entity_id
_entity_poly.type
_entity_poly.pdbx_seq_one_letter_code
_entity_poly.pdbx_strand_id
1 'polypeptide(L)'
;MKDKIFSVLQRVGRSFMLPIAILPVAGLLLGIGSSFTNATTIETYHLTSILGEGTVLNALLMIMNKVGSAVFDNLPLIFAVGVAIGMAKKEKEVSALSAVIAYFVMNTAINAMLTITGQILDNGEIAESVLEGTITSVCGIQSLQMGVFGGIIVGLGVAALHNKFYRIQLPNALSFFGGTRFVPIISTIVYMFVGILLYFVWPVVQNGIYALGGLVTGSGYVGTLIFGLIKRALIPFGLHHVFYMPFWQTAVGGTMEVAGQMVQGGQNIFFAQLADSANIAHFSADATRYFSGEFIFMIFGLPGAALAMYQCAKPEKKKAAGGLLLSAALACMATGITEPLEFSFLFVAPALFAVQVVLAGSAYMIAHMLNIAVGLTFSGGFIDLFLFGILQGNAKTSWILSLIHISEPTRH
;
A
#
# COMPACT_ATOMS: atom_id res chain seq x y z
N MET A 1 32.51 6.82 -7.83
CA MET A 1 31.46 5.79 -7.91
C MET A 1 30.27 6.13 -7.01
N LYS A 2 30.48 6.53 -5.75
CA LYS A 2 29.40 6.94 -4.80
C LYS A 2 28.53 8.06 -5.35
N ASP A 3 29.09 9.13 -5.94
CA ASP A 3 28.32 10.27 -6.46
C ASP A 3 27.43 9.91 -7.66
N LYS A 4 27.86 8.97 -8.50
CA LYS A 4 27.04 8.46 -9.62
C LYS A 4 25.84 7.64 -9.10
N ILE A 5 26.04 6.77 -8.11
CA ILE A 5 24.97 5.99 -7.50
C ILE A 5 23.99 6.94 -6.81
N PHE A 6 24.47 7.90 -6.03
CA PHE A 6 23.64 8.88 -5.35
C PHE A 6 22.81 9.73 -6.32
N SER A 7 23.41 10.18 -7.43
CA SER A 7 22.70 10.94 -8.47
C SER A 7 21.61 10.12 -9.17
N VAL A 8 21.83 8.81 -9.36
CA VAL A 8 20.83 7.90 -9.93
C VAL A 8 19.69 7.71 -8.94
N LEU A 9 19.97 7.42 -7.66
CA LEU A 9 18.96 7.27 -6.61
C LEU A 9 18.10 8.53 -6.46
N GLN A 10 18.71 9.72 -6.48
CA GLN A 10 17.96 10.98 -6.44
C GLN A 10 17.05 11.16 -7.67
N ARG A 11 17.50 10.72 -8.85
CA ARG A 11 16.68 10.79 -10.07
C ARG A 11 15.51 9.81 -10.02
N VAL A 12 15.75 8.60 -9.56
CA VAL A 12 14.70 7.61 -9.29
C VAL A 12 13.70 8.16 -8.28
N GLY A 13 14.15 8.70 -7.15
CA GLY A 13 13.28 9.32 -6.16
C GLY A 13 12.42 10.46 -6.72
N ARG A 14 12.98 11.31 -7.58
CA ARG A 14 12.20 12.37 -8.25
C ARG A 14 11.15 11.81 -9.22
N SER A 15 11.42 10.67 -9.85
CA SER A 15 10.46 10.06 -10.78
C SER A 15 9.22 9.50 -10.08
N PHE A 16 9.29 9.25 -8.76
CA PHE A 16 8.13 8.84 -7.96
C PHE A 16 7.21 10.00 -7.58
N MET A 17 7.66 11.25 -7.66
CA MET A 17 6.82 12.40 -7.24
C MET A 17 5.52 12.51 -8.05
N LEU A 18 5.54 12.18 -9.34
CA LEU A 18 4.35 12.26 -10.18
C LEU A 18 3.29 11.21 -9.82
N PRO A 19 3.63 9.91 -9.70
CA PRO A 19 2.72 8.89 -9.19
C PRO A 19 2.18 9.19 -7.77
N ILE A 20 3.01 9.72 -6.89
CA ILE A 20 2.64 10.00 -5.51
C ILE A 20 1.62 11.13 -5.39
N ALA A 21 1.64 12.11 -6.30
CA ALA A 21 0.80 13.29 -6.22
C ALA A 21 -0.71 13.01 -6.26
N ILE A 22 -1.15 11.86 -6.83
CA ILE A 22 -2.56 11.47 -6.87
C ILE A 22 -3.03 10.78 -5.57
N LEU A 23 -2.10 10.21 -4.79
CA LEU A 23 -2.44 9.37 -3.64
C LEU A 23 -3.28 10.08 -2.56
N PRO A 24 -3.05 11.36 -2.20
CA PRO A 24 -3.88 12.03 -1.21
C PRO A 24 -5.35 12.09 -1.61
N VAL A 25 -5.65 12.36 -2.88
CA VAL A 25 -7.03 12.44 -3.39
C VAL A 25 -7.65 11.04 -3.43
N ALA A 26 -6.94 10.08 -4.00
CA ALA A 26 -7.38 8.68 -4.05
C ALA A 26 -7.63 8.12 -2.65
N GLY A 27 -6.74 8.44 -1.69
CA GLY A 27 -6.86 8.03 -0.30
C GLY A 27 -8.07 8.60 0.41
N LEU A 28 -8.37 9.89 0.21
CA LEU A 28 -9.58 10.50 0.77
C LEU A 28 -10.85 9.85 0.20
N LEU A 29 -10.89 9.62 -1.12
CA LEU A 29 -12.02 8.96 -1.77
C LEU A 29 -12.22 7.54 -1.23
N LEU A 30 -11.15 6.75 -1.17
CA LEU A 30 -11.18 5.38 -0.68
C LEU A 30 -11.54 5.33 0.82
N GLY A 31 -10.88 6.13 1.65
CA GLY A 31 -11.09 6.10 3.11
C GLY A 31 -12.50 6.52 3.51
N ILE A 32 -13.01 7.62 2.96
CA ILE A 32 -14.40 8.04 3.21
C ILE A 32 -15.38 7.00 2.64
N GLY A 33 -15.17 6.58 1.39
CA GLY A 33 -16.02 5.60 0.72
C GLY A 33 -16.10 4.31 1.51
N SER A 34 -14.98 3.68 1.87
CA SER A 34 -14.93 2.39 2.56
C SER A 34 -15.55 2.44 3.97
N SER A 35 -15.25 3.50 4.74
CA SER A 35 -15.74 3.63 6.10
C SER A 35 -17.27 3.75 6.18
N PHE A 36 -17.87 4.52 5.29
CA PHE A 36 -19.31 4.80 5.30
C PHE A 36 -20.14 3.90 4.37
N THR A 37 -19.55 2.97 3.64
CA THR A 37 -20.26 1.90 2.92
C THR A 37 -20.09 0.52 3.56
N ASN A 38 -19.35 0.42 4.66
CA ASN A 38 -19.22 -0.83 5.39
C ASN A 38 -20.56 -1.21 6.03
N ALA A 39 -21.08 -2.39 5.68
CA ALA A 39 -22.40 -2.85 6.13
C ALA A 39 -22.50 -2.91 7.66
N THR A 40 -21.50 -3.50 8.32
CA THR A 40 -21.44 -3.58 9.79
C THR A 40 -21.44 -2.20 10.44
N THR A 41 -20.74 -1.23 9.85
CA THR A 41 -20.74 0.17 10.34
C THR A 41 -22.15 0.78 10.23
N ILE A 42 -22.80 0.64 9.07
CA ILE A 42 -24.15 1.18 8.83
C ILE A 42 -25.16 0.60 9.79
N GLU A 43 -25.14 -0.70 10.03
CA GLU A 43 -26.03 -1.40 10.94
C GLU A 43 -25.79 -1.03 12.41
N THR A 44 -24.52 -1.06 12.84
CA THR A 44 -24.13 -0.77 14.23
C THR A 44 -24.52 0.65 14.68
N TYR A 45 -24.42 1.61 13.78
CA TYR A 45 -24.77 3.01 14.06
C TYR A 45 -26.18 3.39 13.65
N HIS A 46 -27.02 2.42 13.23
CA HIS A 46 -28.41 2.63 12.80
C HIS A 46 -28.55 3.67 11.67
N LEU A 47 -27.58 3.69 10.74
CA LEU A 47 -27.53 4.65 9.62
C LEU A 47 -28.21 4.12 8.36
N THR A 48 -28.91 2.99 8.42
CA THR A 48 -29.53 2.33 7.26
C THR A 48 -30.47 3.25 6.48
N SER A 49 -31.19 4.15 7.14
CA SER A 49 -32.09 5.10 6.47
C SER A 49 -31.38 6.16 5.62
N ILE A 50 -30.12 6.46 5.93
CA ILE A 50 -29.33 7.51 5.27
C ILE A 50 -28.24 6.91 4.36
N LEU A 51 -27.56 5.85 4.83
CA LEU A 51 -26.40 5.22 4.19
C LEU A 51 -26.68 3.79 3.71
N GLY A 52 -27.89 3.25 3.95
CA GLY A 52 -28.25 1.90 3.51
C GLY A 52 -28.31 1.76 1.99
N GLU A 53 -28.27 0.52 1.53
CA GLU A 53 -28.35 0.19 0.10
C GLU A 53 -29.60 0.83 -0.54
N GLY A 54 -29.42 1.37 -1.75
CA GLY A 54 -30.47 2.06 -2.49
C GLY A 54 -30.61 3.55 -2.19
N THR A 55 -29.92 4.11 -1.20
CA THR A 55 -29.90 5.55 -0.97
C THR A 55 -28.92 6.25 -1.92
N VAL A 56 -29.23 7.50 -2.31
CA VAL A 56 -28.36 8.31 -3.18
C VAL A 56 -27.00 8.54 -2.54
N LEU A 57 -26.95 8.72 -1.23
CA LEU A 57 -25.69 8.96 -0.51
C LEU A 57 -24.82 7.69 -0.49
N ASN A 58 -25.41 6.51 -0.28
CA ASN A 58 -24.68 5.25 -0.39
C ASN A 58 -24.09 5.06 -1.80
N ALA A 59 -24.87 5.33 -2.85
CA ALA A 59 -24.41 5.21 -4.22
C ALA A 59 -23.20 6.16 -4.49
N LEU A 60 -23.25 7.39 -3.99
CA LEU A 60 -22.13 8.34 -4.11
C LEU A 60 -20.88 7.83 -3.37
N LEU A 61 -21.04 7.35 -2.14
CA LEU A 61 -19.94 6.79 -1.34
C LEU A 61 -19.34 5.53 -1.98
N MET A 62 -20.18 4.67 -2.57
CA MET A 62 -19.70 3.52 -3.35
C MET A 62 -18.88 3.95 -4.59
N ILE A 63 -19.31 5.00 -5.30
CA ILE A 63 -18.53 5.56 -6.41
C ILE A 63 -17.19 6.07 -5.89
N MET A 64 -17.17 6.82 -4.79
CA MET A 64 -15.93 7.31 -4.17
C MET A 64 -14.98 6.16 -3.80
N ASN A 65 -15.51 5.11 -3.16
CA ASN A 65 -14.76 3.91 -2.80
C ASN A 65 -14.13 3.26 -4.05
N LYS A 66 -14.96 2.96 -5.07
CA LYS A 66 -14.49 2.31 -6.30
C LYS A 66 -13.47 3.17 -7.07
N VAL A 67 -13.65 4.48 -7.14
CA VAL A 67 -12.71 5.40 -7.80
C VAL A 67 -11.39 5.45 -7.03
N GLY A 68 -11.44 5.55 -5.71
CA GLY A 68 -10.26 5.50 -4.86
C GLY A 68 -9.51 4.17 -5.01
N SER A 69 -10.22 3.03 -4.90
CA SER A 69 -9.65 1.69 -5.10
C SER A 69 -8.99 1.55 -6.47
N ALA A 70 -9.64 2.01 -7.55
CA ALA A 70 -9.10 1.90 -8.90
C ALA A 70 -7.72 2.57 -9.05
N VAL A 71 -7.44 3.66 -8.34
CA VAL A 71 -6.10 4.28 -8.32
C VAL A 71 -5.10 3.40 -7.60
N PHE A 72 -5.44 2.85 -6.43
CA PHE A 72 -4.54 1.99 -5.65
C PHE A 72 -4.29 0.65 -6.34
N ASP A 73 -5.32 0.02 -6.90
CA ASP A 73 -5.20 -1.26 -7.61
C ASP A 73 -4.28 -1.15 -8.85
N ASN A 74 -4.28 0.03 -9.50
CA ASN A 74 -3.45 0.31 -10.67
C ASN A 74 -2.17 1.13 -10.34
N LEU A 75 -1.87 1.32 -9.05
CA LEU A 75 -0.69 2.05 -8.62
C LEU A 75 0.62 1.50 -9.22
N PRO A 76 0.83 0.18 -9.34
CA PRO A 76 2.01 -0.37 -9.99
C PRO A 76 2.19 0.08 -11.43
N LEU A 77 1.12 0.15 -12.23
CA LEU A 77 1.16 0.68 -13.59
C LEU A 77 1.49 2.18 -13.61
N ILE A 78 0.88 2.95 -12.71
CA ILE A 78 1.13 4.38 -12.57
C ILE A 78 2.61 4.63 -12.23
N PHE A 79 3.21 3.81 -11.35
CA PHE A 79 4.64 3.86 -11.06
C PHE A 79 5.51 3.46 -12.25
N ALA A 80 5.14 2.41 -13.01
CA ALA A 80 5.87 2.00 -14.21
C ALA A 80 5.99 3.16 -15.21
N VAL A 81 4.88 3.83 -15.47
CA VAL A 81 4.81 4.98 -16.39
C VAL A 81 5.58 6.18 -15.82
N GLY A 82 5.35 6.54 -14.55
CA GLY A 82 5.99 7.68 -13.90
C GLY A 82 7.51 7.55 -13.84
N VAL A 83 8.00 6.35 -13.52
CA VAL A 83 9.45 6.05 -13.49
C VAL A 83 10.04 6.09 -14.89
N ALA A 84 9.36 5.52 -15.88
CA ALA A 84 9.81 5.54 -17.27
C ALA A 84 9.95 6.99 -17.79
N ILE A 85 8.95 7.84 -17.53
CA ILE A 85 8.98 9.27 -17.87
C ILE A 85 10.10 10.01 -17.13
N GLY A 86 10.25 9.77 -15.83
CA GLY A 86 11.23 10.45 -14.99
C GLY A 86 12.68 10.12 -15.33
N MET A 87 12.93 8.89 -15.79
CA MET A 87 14.25 8.38 -16.13
C MET A 87 14.61 8.53 -17.62
N ALA A 88 13.64 8.77 -18.50
CA ALA A 88 13.88 9.02 -19.92
C ALA A 88 14.57 10.37 -20.15
N LYS A 89 15.58 10.37 -21.03
CA LYS A 89 16.37 11.57 -21.35
C LYS A 89 15.64 12.50 -22.32
N LYS A 90 14.94 11.95 -23.31
CA LYS A 90 14.18 12.64 -24.35
C LYS A 90 12.97 11.79 -24.74
N GLU A 91 12.07 12.28 -25.56
CA GLU A 91 10.92 11.55 -26.12
C GLU A 91 10.20 10.74 -25.00
N LYS A 92 9.81 11.45 -23.93
CA LYS A 92 9.29 10.85 -22.69
C LYS A 92 7.96 10.12 -22.91
N GLU A 93 7.18 10.60 -23.86
CA GLU A 93 5.91 10.02 -24.29
C GLU A 93 6.10 8.60 -24.87
N VAL A 94 7.18 8.37 -25.61
CA VAL A 94 7.53 7.04 -26.14
C VAL A 94 7.91 6.09 -25.00
N SER A 95 8.67 6.60 -24.01
CA SER A 95 9.03 5.82 -22.82
C SER A 95 7.78 5.47 -22.00
N ALA A 96 6.85 6.40 -21.85
CA ALA A 96 5.58 6.18 -21.16
C ALA A 96 4.74 5.08 -21.83
N LEU A 97 4.52 5.20 -23.15
CA LEU A 97 3.76 4.19 -23.91
C LEU A 97 4.45 2.82 -23.85
N SER A 98 5.77 2.78 -23.99
CA SER A 98 6.54 1.54 -23.90
C SER A 98 6.44 0.90 -22.51
N ALA A 99 6.34 1.69 -21.44
CA ALA A 99 6.15 1.17 -20.09
C ALA A 99 4.76 0.53 -19.90
N VAL A 100 3.71 1.14 -20.45
CA VAL A 100 2.37 0.54 -20.44
C VAL A 100 2.39 -0.82 -21.16
N ILE A 101 2.93 -0.87 -22.38
CA ILE A 101 3.02 -2.09 -23.17
C ILE A 101 3.85 -3.16 -22.41
N ALA A 102 5.02 -2.80 -21.93
CA ALA A 102 5.91 -3.72 -21.21
C ALA A 102 5.26 -4.27 -19.94
N TYR A 103 4.49 -3.44 -19.22
CA TYR A 103 3.79 -3.85 -18.01
C TYR A 103 2.71 -4.91 -18.31
N PHE A 104 1.90 -4.70 -19.35
CA PHE A 104 0.93 -5.69 -19.80
C PHE A 104 1.61 -6.97 -20.28
N VAL A 105 2.64 -6.87 -21.12
CA VAL A 105 3.37 -8.03 -21.65
C VAL A 105 3.99 -8.86 -20.54
N MET A 106 4.62 -8.21 -19.56
CA MET A 106 5.23 -8.89 -18.41
C MET A 106 4.17 -9.69 -17.62
N ASN A 107 3.06 -9.05 -17.25
CA ASN A 107 2.00 -9.71 -16.48
C ASN A 107 1.30 -10.80 -17.29
N THR A 108 1.09 -10.61 -18.59
CA THR A 108 0.54 -11.66 -19.47
C THR A 108 1.49 -12.84 -19.61
N ALA A 109 2.80 -12.63 -19.69
CA ALA A 109 3.79 -13.71 -19.71
C ALA A 109 3.79 -14.51 -18.40
N ILE A 110 3.68 -13.82 -17.25
CA ILE A 110 3.51 -14.46 -15.93
C ILE A 110 2.20 -15.28 -15.91
N ASN A 111 1.08 -14.70 -16.35
CA ASN A 111 -0.21 -15.37 -16.43
C ASN A 111 -0.13 -16.65 -17.25
N ALA A 112 0.47 -16.59 -18.44
CA ALA A 112 0.68 -17.75 -19.30
C ALA A 112 1.49 -18.86 -18.58
N MET A 113 2.54 -18.50 -17.84
CA MET A 113 3.31 -19.46 -17.05
C MET A 113 2.47 -20.07 -15.92
N LEU A 114 1.66 -19.27 -15.22
CA LEU A 114 0.77 -19.74 -14.16
C LEU A 114 -0.29 -20.72 -14.71
N THR A 115 -0.82 -20.44 -15.89
CA THR A 115 -1.79 -21.32 -16.58
C THR A 115 -1.13 -22.62 -17.05
N ILE A 116 0.03 -22.55 -17.73
CA ILE A 116 0.77 -23.72 -18.22
C ILE A 116 1.15 -24.67 -17.06
N THR A 117 1.41 -24.12 -15.88
CA THR A 117 1.80 -24.91 -14.70
C THR A 117 0.62 -25.32 -13.82
N GLY A 118 -0.62 -25.00 -14.22
CA GLY A 118 -1.84 -25.40 -13.52
C GLY A 118 -2.12 -24.63 -12.22
N GLN A 119 -1.46 -23.49 -11.99
CA GLN A 119 -1.77 -22.61 -10.87
C GLN A 119 -3.01 -21.74 -11.13
N ILE A 120 -3.31 -21.49 -12.39
CA ILE A 120 -4.58 -20.96 -12.87
C ILE A 120 -5.22 -22.06 -13.71
N LEU A 121 -6.44 -22.44 -13.37
CA LEU A 121 -7.20 -23.51 -14.01
C LEU A 121 -7.84 -22.99 -15.32
N ASP A 122 -8.27 -23.92 -16.18
CA ASP A 122 -8.91 -23.59 -17.47
C ASP A 122 -10.21 -22.77 -17.32
N ASN A 123 -10.88 -22.87 -16.18
CA ASN A 123 -12.05 -22.05 -15.83
C ASN A 123 -11.70 -20.64 -15.32
N GLY A 124 -10.41 -20.31 -15.21
CA GLY A 124 -9.92 -19.04 -14.71
C GLY A 124 -9.84 -18.93 -13.18
N GLU A 125 -10.15 -20.00 -12.44
CA GLU A 125 -10.01 -20.04 -10.99
C GLU A 125 -8.55 -20.32 -10.59
N ILE A 126 -8.15 -19.81 -9.41
CA ILE A 126 -6.85 -20.07 -8.83
C ILE A 126 -6.91 -21.46 -8.15
N ALA A 127 -5.92 -22.30 -8.41
CA ALA A 127 -5.85 -23.64 -7.82
C ALA A 127 -5.76 -23.56 -6.28
N GLU A 128 -6.44 -24.45 -5.58
CA GLU A 128 -6.46 -24.49 -4.09
C GLU A 128 -5.07 -24.68 -3.46
N SER A 129 -4.12 -25.23 -4.22
CA SER A 129 -2.72 -25.39 -3.78
C SER A 129 -1.93 -24.09 -3.71
N VAL A 130 -2.45 -23.00 -4.31
CA VAL A 130 -1.79 -21.70 -4.33
C VAL A 130 -2.15 -20.93 -3.06
N LEU A 131 -1.14 -20.45 -2.35
CA LEU A 131 -1.35 -19.62 -1.14
C LEU A 131 -2.15 -18.36 -1.49
N GLU A 132 -3.17 -18.06 -0.68
CA GLU A 132 -3.98 -16.87 -0.83
C GLU A 132 -3.12 -15.59 -0.81
N GLY A 133 -3.40 -14.66 -1.73
CA GLY A 133 -2.62 -13.43 -1.89
C GLY A 133 -1.37 -13.57 -2.78
N THR A 134 -1.02 -14.79 -3.25
CA THR A 134 0.12 -15.00 -4.17
C THR A 134 -0.21 -14.49 -5.57
N ILE A 135 -1.42 -14.78 -6.06
CA ILE A 135 -1.95 -14.35 -7.35
C ILE A 135 -3.02 -13.29 -7.12
N THR A 136 -2.99 -12.24 -7.92
CA THR A 136 -3.96 -11.14 -7.86
C THR A 136 -4.33 -10.66 -9.26
N SER A 137 -5.41 -9.92 -9.37
CA SER A 137 -5.78 -9.23 -10.61
C SER A 137 -4.95 -7.96 -10.78
N VAL A 138 -4.13 -7.91 -11.82
CA VAL A 138 -3.28 -6.77 -12.18
C VAL A 138 -3.80 -6.21 -13.50
N CYS A 139 -4.47 -5.07 -13.49
CA CYS A 139 -5.12 -4.49 -14.68
C CYS A 139 -6.04 -5.50 -15.41
N GLY A 140 -6.74 -6.35 -14.67
CA GLY A 140 -7.61 -7.41 -15.22
C GLY A 140 -6.91 -8.72 -15.61
N ILE A 141 -5.59 -8.83 -15.46
CA ILE A 141 -4.80 -10.02 -15.72
C ILE A 141 -4.47 -10.67 -14.39
N GLN A 142 -4.79 -11.96 -14.22
CA GLN A 142 -4.32 -12.73 -13.06
C GLN A 142 -2.81 -12.94 -13.15
N SER A 143 -2.06 -12.41 -12.21
CA SER A 143 -0.61 -12.40 -12.20
C SER A 143 -0.07 -12.50 -10.77
N LEU A 144 1.22 -12.71 -10.61
CA LEU A 144 1.87 -12.69 -9.30
C LEU A 144 1.75 -11.30 -8.66
N GLN A 145 1.43 -11.29 -7.36
CA GLN A 145 1.33 -10.05 -6.60
C GLN A 145 2.73 -9.45 -6.35
N MET A 146 3.14 -8.55 -7.22
CA MET A 146 4.43 -7.86 -7.11
C MET A 146 4.30 -6.42 -6.61
N GLY A 147 3.07 -5.90 -6.52
CA GLY A 147 2.82 -4.52 -6.11
C GLY A 147 3.60 -3.49 -6.93
N VAL A 148 3.89 -2.37 -6.31
CA VAL A 148 4.65 -1.26 -6.93
C VAL A 148 6.05 -1.69 -7.38
N PHE A 149 6.64 -2.72 -6.76
CA PHE A 149 7.94 -3.24 -7.15
C PHE A 149 7.96 -3.73 -8.61
N GLY A 150 6.91 -4.44 -9.04
CA GLY A 150 6.75 -4.83 -10.45
C GLY A 150 6.71 -3.62 -11.38
N GLY A 151 5.99 -2.56 -10.97
CA GLY A 151 5.98 -1.28 -11.71
C GLY A 151 7.34 -0.61 -11.81
N ILE A 152 8.11 -0.61 -10.72
CA ILE A 152 9.48 -0.04 -10.70
C ILE A 152 10.42 -0.82 -11.63
N ILE A 153 10.37 -2.16 -11.62
CA ILE A 153 11.16 -3.01 -12.54
C ILE A 153 10.86 -2.62 -13.99
N VAL A 154 9.57 -2.48 -14.33
CA VAL A 154 9.16 -2.08 -15.68
C VAL A 154 9.65 -0.68 -16.00
N GLY A 155 9.41 0.30 -15.14
CA GLY A 155 9.76 1.69 -15.39
C GLY A 155 11.25 1.91 -15.59
N LEU A 156 12.08 1.31 -14.73
CA LEU A 156 13.54 1.42 -14.83
C LEU A 156 14.10 0.71 -16.07
N GLY A 157 13.63 -0.51 -16.34
CA GLY A 157 14.11 -1.28 -17.46
C GLY A 157 13.69 -0.69 -18.81
N VAL A 158 12.44 -0.23 -18.94
CA VAL A 158 11.97 0.47 -20.13
C VAL A 158 12.74 1.78 -20.34
N ALA A 159 12.99 2.57 -19.29
CA ALA A 159 13.80 3.78 -19.41
C ALA A 159 15.22 3.47 -19.86
N ALA A 160 15.82 2.36 -19.39
CA ALA A 160 17.14 1.91 -19.83
C ALA A 160 17.15 1.53 -21.31
N LEU A 161 16.17 0.72 -21.76
CA LEU A 161 15.98 0.37 -23.17
C LEU A 161 15.73 1.60 -24.03
N HIS A 162 14.83 2.50 -23.57
CA HIS A 162 14.53 3.75 -24.25
C HIS A 162 15.78 4.59 -24.45
N ASN A 163 16.51 4.88 -23.38
CA ASN A 163 17.73 5.69 -23.43
C ASN A 163 18.83 5.10 -24.31
N LYS A 164 18.83 3.78 -24.54
CA LYS A 164 19.77 3.10 -25.41
C LYS A 164 19.32 3.10 -26.87
N PHE A 165 18.04 2.92 -27.15
CA PHE A 165 17.54 2.59 -28.49
C PHE A 165 16.70 3.68 -29.17
N TYR A 166 16.30 4.79 -28.52
CA TYR A 166 15.41 5.81 -29.11
C TYR A 166 15.99 6.51 -30.35
N ARG A 167 17.29 6.33 -30.64
CA ARG A 167 17.99 6.85 -31.83
C ARG A 167 18.57 5.76 -32.72
N ILE A 168 18.15 4.51 -32.56
CA ILE A 168 18.70 3.41 -33.34
C ILE A 168 18.40 3.60 -34.82
N GLN A 169 19.40 3.41 -35.65
CA GLN A 169 19.28 3.36 -37.11
C GLN A 169 19.29 1.88 -37.51
N LEU A 170 18.22 1.47 -38.21
CA LEU A 170 18.08 0.12 -38.73
C LEU A 170 18.42 0.11 -40.24
N PRO A 171 18.77 -1.05 -40.81
CA PRO A 171 18.95 -1.18 -42.26
C PRO A 171 17.73 -0.69 -43.04
N ASN A 172 17.93 -0.24 -44.30
CA ASN A 172 16.92 0.38 -45.12
C ASN A 172 15.60 -0.40 -45.19
N ALA A 173 15.66 -1.72 -45.26
CA ALA A 173 14.48 -2.59 -45.29
C ALA A 173 13.64 -2.54 -44.00
N LEU A 174 14.24 -2.15 -42.87
CA LEU A 174 13.59 -2.07 -41.54
C LEU A 174 13.57 -0.62 -41.01
N SER A 175 13.91 0.37 -41.84
CA SER A 175 14.04 1.78 -41.44
C SER A 175 12.78 2.35 -40.81
N PHE A 176 11.59 1.88 -41.23
CA PHE A 176 10.29 2.25 -40.65
C PHE A 176 10.21 1.96 -39.13
N PHE A 177 10.84 0.90 -38.66
CA PHE A 177 10.85 0.50 -37.25
C PHE A 177 12.00 1.13 -36.46
N GLY A 178 12.83 1.97 -37.07
CA GLY A 178 13.97 2.62 -36.44
C GLY A 178 13.57 3.78 -35.50
N GLY A 179 14.55 4.28 -34.76
CA GLY A 179 14.38 5.40 -33.84
C GLY A 179 13.43 5.09 -32.69
N THR A 180 12.55 6.03 -32.37
CA THR A 180 11.58 5.92 -31.26
C THR A 180 10.61 4.75 -31.40
N ARG A 181 10.26 4.36 -32.63
CA ARG A 181 9.35 3.22 -32.90
C ARG A 181 9.94 1.86 -32.48
N PHE A 182 11.25 1.76 -32.41
CA PHE A 182 11.92 0.53 -31.98
C PHE A 182 11.77 0.27 -30.47
N VAL A 183 11.60 1.32 -29.68
CA VAL A 183 11.55 1.20 -28.21
C VAL A 183 10.39 0.32 -27.72
N PRO A 184 9.12 0.53 -28.13
CA PRO A 184 8.05 -0.37 -27.72
C PRO A 184 8.24 -1.81 -28.23
N ILE A 185 8.83 -2.00 -29.42
CA ILE A 185 9.09 -3.32 -29.98
C ILE A 185 10.09 -4.10 -29.12
N ILE A 186 11.24 -3.50 -28.84
CA ILE A 186 12.26 -4.15 -28.01
C ILE A 186 11.80 -4.34 -26.58
N SER A 187 11.00 -3.41 -26.04
CA SER A 187 10.41 -3.54 -24.72
C SER A 187 9.46 -4.72 -24.64
N THR A 188 8.61 -4.94 -25.65
CA THR A 188 7.73 -6.12 -25.75
C THR A 188 8.53 -7.41 -25.67
N ILE A 189 9.57 -7.55 -26.51
CA ILE A 189 10.39 -8.77 -26.54
C ILE A 189 11.10 -8.99 -25.20
N VAL A 190 11.74 -7.97 -24.65
CA VAL A 190 12.50 -8.09 -23.39
C VAL A 190 11.55 -8.41 -22.23
N TYR A 191 10.40 -7.75 -22.14
CA TYR A 191 9.47 -7.97 -21.01
C TYR A 191 8.67 -9.25 -21.08
N MET A 192 8.54 -9.87 -22.24
CA MET A 192 8.09 -11.26 -22.35
C MET A 192 9.05 -12.21 -21.59
N PHE A 193 10.37 -12.08 -21.82
CA PHE A 193 11.36 -12.91 -21.10
C PHE A 193 11.51 -12.51 -19.62
N VAL A 194 11.39 -11.23 -19.30
CA VAL A 194 11.39 -10.75 -17.90
C VAL A 194 10.19 -11.34 -17.15
N GLY A 195 9.00 -11.42 -17.75
CA GLY A 195 7.84 -12.05 -17.15
C GLY A 195 8.06 -13.54 -16.85
N ILE A 196 8.61 -14.28 -17.82
CA ILE A 196 8.98 -15.69 -17.61
C ILE A 196 10.00 -15.84 -16.48
N LEU A 197 11.03 -14.99 -16.43
CA LEU A 197 12.04 -15.02 -15.38
C LEU A 197 11.41 -14.72 -14.00
N LEU A 198 10.55 -13.71 -13.90
CA LEU A 198 9.88 -13.33 -12.65
C LEU A 198 8.94 -14.41 -12.14
N TYR A 199 8.34 -15.20 -13.01
CA TYR A 199 7.56 -16.38 -12.59
C TYR A 199 8.40 -17.33 -11.70
N PHE A 200 9.68 -17.53 -11.98
CA PHE A 200 10.56 -18.38 -11.18
C PHE A 200 11.17 -17.67 -9.96
N VAL A 201 11.50 -16.39 -10.11
CA VAL A 201 12.22 -15.63 -9.07
C VAL A 201 11.28 -15.08 -8.00
N TRP A 202 10.10 -14.57 -8.40
CA TRP A 202 9.22 -13.86 -7.50
C TRP A 202 8.62 -14.73 -6.36
N PRO A 203 8.24 -16.00 -6.57
CA PRO A 203 7.76 -16.87 -5.49
C PRO A 203 8.76 -17.03 -4.33
N VAL A 204 10.07 -16.96 -4.60
CA VAL A 204 11.09 -17.01 -3.56
C VAL A 204 10.98 -15.78 -2.65
N VAL A 205 10.74 -14.60 -3.21
CA VAL A 205 10.53 -13.35 -2.46
C VAL A 205 9.23 -13.45 -1.64
N GLN A 206 8.14 -13.92 -2.24
CA GLN A 206 6.86 -14.11 -1.54
C GLN A 206 6.97 -15.10 -0.39
N ASN A 207 7.57 -16.26 -0.62
CA ASN A 207 7.78 -17.26 0.43
C ASN A 207 8.62 -16.71 1.60
N GLY A 208 9.63 -15.89 1.31
CA GLY A 208 10.38 -15.17 2.34
C GLY A 208 9.48 -14.25 3.19
N ILE A 209 8.56 -13.53 2.56
CA ILE A 209 7.60 -12.65 3.25
C ILE A 209 6.64 -13.48 4.14
N TYR A 210 6.12 -14.60 3.63
CA TYR A 210 5.25 -15.49 4.42
C TYR A 210 5.97 -16.16 5.59
N ALA A 211 7.24 -16.56 5.40
CA ALA A 211 8.05 -17.15 6.48
C ALA A 211 8.25 -16.19 7.66
N LEU A 212 8.34 -14.89 7.40
CA LEU A 212 8.36 -13.86 8.43
C LEU A 212 7.05 -13.81 9.24
N GLY A 213 5.93 -14.22 8.66
CA GLY A 213 4.63 -14.31 9.35
C GLY A 213 4.66 -15.24 10.56
N GLY A 214 5.30 -16.41 10.45
CA GLY A 214 5.44 -17.38 11.55
C GLY A 214 6.21 -16.83 12.75
N LEU A 215 7.22 -15.99 12.52
CA LEU A 215 7.96 -15.32 13.59
C LEU A 215 7.08 -14.32 14.37
N VAL A 216 6.17 -13.65 13.67
CA VAL A 216 5.28 -12.64 14.25
C VAL A 216 4.27 -13.28 15.20
N THR A 217 3.64 -14.37 14.80
CA THR A 217 2.52 -14.97 15.55
C THR A 217 2.97 -15.64 16.86
N GLY A 218 4.17 -16.23 16.85
CA GLY A 218 4.71 -16.98 18.01
C GLY A 218 5.37 -16.14 19.12
N SER A 219 5.57 -14.82 18.91
CA SER A 219 6.46 -14.01 19.78
C SER A 219 5.74 -12.94 20.62
N GLY A 220 4.42 -13.00 20.80
CA GLY A 220 3.67 -12.07 21.66
C GLY A 220 3.90 -10.59 21.32
N TYR A 221 4.25 -9.76 22.31
CA TYR A 221 4.50 -8.31 22.09
C TYR A 221 5.69 -8.04 21.16
N VAL A 222 6.74 -8.85 21.25
CA VAL A 222 7.90 -8.75 20.35
C VAL A 222 7.49 -9.10 18.91
N GLY A 223 6.60 -10.07 18.74
CA GLY A 223 6.02 -10.40 17.44
C GLY A 223 5.26 -9.21 16.84
N THR A 224 4.53 -8.47 17.66
CA THR A 224 3.82 -7.24 17.22
C THR A 224 4.81 -6.13 16.82
N LEU A 225 5.94 -5.98 17.55
CA LEU A 225 7.03 -5.09 17.13
C LEU A 225 7.59 -5.50 15.77
N ILE A 226 7.93 -6.78 15.61
CA ILE A 226 8.48 -7.31 14.35
C ILE A 226 7.50 -7.11 13.20
N PHE A 227 6.20 -7.36 13.42
CA PHE A 227 5.15 -7.09 12.44
C PHE A 227 5.17 -5.64 11.97
N GLY A 228 5.17 -4.68 12.90
CA GLY A 228 5.18 -3.26 12.58
C GLY A 228 6.45 -2.84 11.84
N LEU A 229 7.63 -3.33 12.26
CA LEU A 229 8.90 -3.07 11.58
C LEU A 229 8.87 -3.57 10.13
N ILE A 230 8.45 -4.82 9.91
CA ILE A 230 8.41 -5.42 8.56
C ILE A 230 7.37 -4.71 7.69
N LYS A 231 6.15 -4.50 8.20
CA LYS A 231 5.09 -3.81 7.46
C LYS A 231 5.57 -2.45 6.97
N ARG A 232 6.23 -1.67 7.82
CA ARG A 232 6.74 -0.34 7.45
C ARG A 232 7.95 -0.40 6.53
N ALA A 233 8.88 -1.30 6.76
CA ALA A 233 10.03 -1.49 5.88
C ALA A 233 9.66 -1.96 4.46
N LEU A 234 8.50 -2.58 4.28
CA LEU A 234 8.00 -3.05 2.98
C LEU A 234 7.24 -1.97 2.18
N ILE A 235 6.88 -0.82 2.77
CA ILE A 235 6.16 0.26 2.09
C ILE A 235 6.88 0.76 0.84
N PRO A 236 8.21 1.01 0.84
CA PRO A 236 8.92 1.49 -0.35
C PRO A 236 8.79 0.58 -1.57
N PHE A 237 8.56 -0.71 -1.31
CA PHE A 237 8.42 -1.74 -2.35
C PHE A 237 6.96 -2.01 -2.73
N GLY A 238 5.99 -1.43 -2.00
CA GLY A 238 4.56 -1.71 -2.15
C GLY A 238 4.16 -3.13 -1.77
N LEU A 239 5.02 -3.82 -0.99
CA LEU A 239 4.82 -5.22 -0.59
C LEU A 239 4.13 -5.36 0.77
N HIS A 240 3.92 -4.26 1.48
CA HIS A 240 3.28 -4.27 2.79
C HIS A 240 1.87 -4.88 2.76
N HIS A 241 1.12 -4.70 1.67
CA HIS A 241 -0.20 -5.33 1.48
C HIS A 241 -0.11 -6.86 1.46
N VAL A 242 0.86 -7.42 0.72
CA VAL A 242 1.11 -8.87 0.67
C VAL A 242 1.42 -9.42 2.06
N PHE A 243 2.16 -8.63 2.86
CA PHE A 243 2.59 -9.04 4.20
C PHE A 243 1.46 -8.98 5.22
N TYR A 244 0.65 -7.89 5.28
CA TYR A 244 -0.33 -7.75 6.35
C TYR A 244 -1.68 -8.43 6.09
N MET A 245 -2.09 -8.62 4.83
CA MET A 245 -3.39 -9.20 4.49
C MET A 245 -3.65 -10.57 5.11
N PRO A 246 -2.70 -11.54 5.15
CA PRO A 246 -2.90 -12.80 5.85
C PRO A 246 -3.24 -12.63 7.33
N PHE A 247 -2.65 -11.66 8.02
CA PHE A 247 -2.97 -11.37 9.43
C PHE A 247 -4.34 -10.76 9.62
N TRP A 248 -4.83 -10.00 8.65
CA TRP A 248 -6.14 -9.36 8.73
C TRP A 248 -7.27 -10.33 8.40
N GLN A 249 -7.09 -11.22 7.41
CA GLN A 249 -8.16 -11.97 6.77
C GLN A 249 -8.13 -13.47 7.02
N THR A 250 -7.00 -14.04 7.43
CA THR A 250 -6.85 -15.50 7.57
C THR A 250 -6.49 -15.92 9.00
N ALA A 251 -6.46 -17.25 9.23
CA ALA A 251 -6.06 -17.82 10.52
C ALA A 251 -4.64 -17.42 10.99
N VAL A 252 -3.79 -16.88 10.11
CA VAL A 252 -2.47 -16.33 10.49
C VAL A 252 -2.63 -15.18 11.50
N GLY A 253 -3.68 -14.37 11.41
CA GLY A 253 -3.99 -13.29 12.35
C GLY A 253 -4.69 -13.73 13.63
N GLY A 254 -4.94 -15.01 13.77
CA GLY A 254 -5.65 -15.61 14.92
C GLY A 254 -7.03 -16.14 14.54
N THR A 255 -7.55 -16.97 15.43
CA THR A 255 -8.92 -17.52 15.33
C THR A 255 -9.60 -17.32 16.67
N MET A 256 -10.82 -16.84 16.67
CA MET A 256 -11.60 -16.56 17.87
C MET A 256 -13.07 -16.95 17.68
N GLU A 257 -13.69 -17.49 18.70
CA GLU A 257 -15.14 -17.68 18.72
C GLU A 257 -15.82 -16.36 19.09
N VAL A 258 -16.73 -15.89 18.23
CA VAL A 258 -17.55 -14.69 18.46
C VAL A 258 -18.99 -15.03 18.12
N ALA A 259 -19.90 -14.79 19.04
CA ALA A 259 -21.34 -15.10 18.91
C ALA A 259 -21.61 -16.57 18.46
N GLY A 260 -20.82 -17.54 18.94
CA GLY A 260 -20.95 -18.96 18.61
C GLY A 260 -20.38 -19.37 17.24
N GLN A 261 -19.67 -18.48 16.54
CA GLN A 261 -19.02 -18.75 15.26
C GLN A 261 -17.50 -18.59 15.36
N MET A 262 -16.78 -19.51 14.74
CA MET A 262 -15.32 -19.40 14.62
C MET A 262 -14.95 -18.41 13.53
N VAL A 263 -14.33 -17.29 13.90
CA VAL A 263 -13.92 -16.22 13.01
C VAL A 263 -12.40 -16.19 12.91
N GLN A 264 -11.87 -16.04 11.70
CA GLN A 264 -10.45 -16.02 11.41
C GLN A 264 -10.02 -14.66 10.89
N GLY A 265 -8.81 -14.22 11.31
CA GLY A 265 -8.20 -12.96 10.90
C GLY A 265 -8.55 -11.78 11.80
N GLY A 266 -7.53 -10.98 12.14
CA GLY A 266 -7.68 -9.91 13.12
C GLY A 266 -8.77 -8.89 12.79
N GLN A 267 -8.89 -8.50 11.52
CA GLN A 267 -9.91 -7.55 11.07
C GLN A 267 -11.32 -8.18 11.09
N ASN A 268 -11.45 -9.40 10.63
CA ASN A 268 -12.74 -10.11 10.64
C ASN A 268 -13.23 -10.34 12.07
N ILE A 269 -12.32 -10.72 13.00
CA ILE A 269 -12.64 -10.87 14.43
C ILE A 269 -13.12 -9.54 14.99
N PHE A 270 -12.45 -8.43 14.69
CA PHE A 270 -12.89 -7.11 15.15
C PHE A 270 -14.31 -6.77 14.64
N PHE A 271 -14.61 -6.97 13.36
CA PHE A 271 -15.93 -6.67 12.81
C PHE A 271 -17.03 -7.62 13.36
N ALA A 272 -16.71 -8.88 13.60
CA ALA A 272 -17.63 -9.80 14.28
C ALA A 272 -17.92 -9.33 15.71
N GLN A 273 -16.91 -8.92 16.46
CA GLN A 273 -17.06 -8.34 17.80
C GLN A 273 -17.82 -7.01 17.77
N LEU A 274 -17.64 -6.18 16.75
CA LEU A 274 -18.37 -4.92 16.56
C LEU A 274 -19.87 -5.20 16.34
N ALA A 275 -20.20 -6.20 15.52
CA ALA A 275 -21.58 -6.61 15.27
C ALA A 275 -22.27 -7.12 16.56
N ASP A 276 -21.53 -7.81 17.43
CA ASP A 276 -22.01 -8.30 18.74
C ASP A 276 -21.57 -7.40 19.92
N SER A 277 -21.39 -6.12 19.66
CA SER A 277 -20.80 -5.17 20.60
C SER A 277 -21.58 -5.04 21.92
N ALA A 278 -22.90 -5.36 21.94
CA ALA A 278 -23.71 -5.36 23.16
C ALA A 278 -23.21 -6.40 24.19
N ASN A 279 -22.67 -7.54 23.72
CA ASN A 279 -22.24 -8.65 24.56
C ASN A 279 -20.71 -8.62 24.83
N ILE A 280 -19.96 -7.71 24.20
CA ILE A 280 -18.50 -7.60 24.32
C ILE A 280 -18.13 -6.48 25.28
N ALA A 281 -17.45 -6.81 26.37
CA ALA A 281 -16.98 -5.84 27.36
C ALA A 281 -15.76 -5.03 26.85
N HIS A 282 -14.80 -5.70 26.21
CA HIS A 282 -13.62 -5.11 25.58
C HIS A 282 -13.26 -5.87 24.31
N PHE A 283 -12.97 -5.18 23.22
CA PHE A 283 -12.54 -5.82 21.98
C PHE A 283 -11.16 -6.46 22.14
N SER A 284 -10.89 -7.49 21.35
CA SER A 284 -9.65 -8.24 21.47
C SER A 284 -8.44 -7.43 20.98
N ALA A 285 -7.55 -7.07 21.89
CA ALA A 285 -6.27 -6.44 21.53
C ALA A 285 -5.34 -7.42 20.79
N ASP A 286 -5.45 -8.74 21.05
CA ASP A 286 -4.71 -9.74 20.29
C ASP A 286 -5.13 -9.81 18.82
N ALA A 287 -6.42 -9.63 18.52
CA ALA A 287 -6.90 -9.56 17.14
C ALA A 287 -6.51 -8.24 16.47
N THR A 288 -6.61 -7.12 17.21
CA THR A 288 -6.36 -5.78 16.66
C THR A 288 -4.90 -5.34 16.69
N ARG A 289 -3.99 -6.11 17.30
CA ARG A 289 -2.56 -5.78 17.43
C ARG A 289 -1.84 -5.52 16.10
N TYR A 290 -2.40 -6.03 15.01
CA TYR A 290 -1.85 -5.86 13.66
C TYR A 290 -2.21 -4.52 13.02
N PHE A 291 -3.00 -3.67 13.70
CA PHE A 291 -3.42 -2.37 13.16
C PHE A 291 -3.68 -1.29 14.22
N SER A 292 -4.02 -1.60 15.48
CA SER A 292 -4.32 -0.57 16.50
C SER A 292 -3.17 0.43 16.73
N GLY A 293 -1.92 0.04 16.52
CA GLY A 293 -0.77 0.93 16.62
C GLY A 293 -0.67 1.97 15.51
N GLU A 294 -1.39 1.79 14.41
CA GLU A 294 -1.34 2.72 13.25
C GLU A 294 -1.86 4.10 13.60
N PHE A 295 -2.90 4.18 14.40
CA PHE A 295 -3.53 5.45 14.80
C PHE A 295 -2.54 6.39 15.47
N ILE A 296 -1.60 5.88 16.26
CA ILE A 296 -0.60 6.66 17.00
C ILE A 296 0.27 7.46 16.03
N PHE A 297 0.88 6.81 15.06
CA PHE A 297 1.84 7.49 14.19
C PHE A 297 1.23 8.07 12.91
N MET A 298 0.08 7.54 12.43
CA MET A 298 -0.57 8.07 11.23
C MET A 298 -1.31 9.36 11.49
N ILE A 299 -1.97 9.49 12.65
CA ILE A 299 -2.74 10.68 12.98
C ILE A 299 -1.83 11.79 13.52
N PHE A 300 -0.73 11.45 14.20
CA PHE A 300 0.08 12.43 14.92
C PHE A 300 1.55 12.40 14.53
N GLY A 301 2.19 11.22 14.51
CA GLY A 301 3.64 11.10 14.29
C GLY A 301 4.07 11.60 12.90
N LEU A 302 3.44 11.12 11.85
CA LEU A 302 3.76 11.53 10.48
C LEU A 302 3.37 12.99 10.17
N PRO A 303 2.20 13.51 10.59
CA PRO A 303 1.91 14.93 10.49
C PRO A 303 2.90 15.81 11.27
N GLY A 304 3.36 15.36 12.45
CA GLY A 304 4.44 16.00 13.18
C GLY A 304 5.75 16.06 12.40
N ALA A 305 6.11 14.95 11.74
CA ALA A 305 7.26 14.90 10.84
C ALA A 305 7.09 15.86 9.63
N ALA A 306 5.89 15.95 9.06
CA ALA A 306 5.59 16.90 7.99
C ALA A 306 5.76 18.34 8.44
N LEU A 307 5.32 18.68 9.66
CA LEU A 307 5.53 20.00 10.26
C LEU A 307 7.02 20.31 10.45
N ALA A 308 7.81 19.36 10.96
CA ALA A 308 9.24 19.50 11.10
C ALA A 308 9.95 19.72 9.75
N MET A 309 9.58 18.94 8.71
CA MET A 309 10.08 19.12 7.34
C MET A 309 9.74 20.52 6.79
N TYR A 310 8.53 21.02 7.05
CA TYR A 310 8.13 22.36 6.65
C TYR A 310 8.95 23.44 7.37
N GLN A 311 9.21 23.28 8.67
CA GLN A 311 10.01 24.25 9.45
C GLN A 311 11.46 24.32 8.94
N CYS A 312 12.04 23.18 8.57
CA CYS A 312 13.40 23.04 8.03
C CYS A 312 13.53 23.41 6.55
N ALA A 313 12.42 23.68 5.84
CA ALA A 313 12.43 24.01 4.42
C ALA A 313 13.09 25.36 4.17
N LYS A 314 13.91 25.45 3.10
CA LYS A 314 14.53 26.71 2.66
C LYS A 314 13.45 27.75 2.33
N PRO A 315 13.66 29.04 2.67
CA PRO A 315 12.66 30.10 2.48
C PRO A 315 12.07 30.13 1.08
N GLU A 316 12.88 29.97 0.04
CA GLU A 316 12.46 30.04 -1.37
C GLU A 316 11.53 28.87 -1.77
N LYS A 317 11.61 27.73 -1.07
CA LYS A 317 10.83 26.52 -1.34
C LYS A 317 9.72 26.30 -0.31
N LYS A 318 9.68 27.08 0.76
CA LYS A 318 8.82 26.85 1.92
C LYS A 318 7.34 26.85 1.54
N LYS A 319 6.90 27.76 0.66
CA LYS A 319 5.50 27.84 0.20
C LYS A 319 5.08 26.59 -0.59
N ALA A 320 5.92 26.14 -1.52
CA ALA A 320 5.63 24.96 -2.34
C ALA A 320 5.69 23.67 -1.51
N ALA A 321 6.70 23.52 -0.64
CA ALA A 321 6.80 22.39 0.28
C ALA A 321 5.63 22.37 1.26
N GLY A 322 5.20 23.53 1.78
CA GLY A 322 4.08 23.62 2.71
C GLY A 322 2.76 23.13 2.14
N GLY A 323 2.45 23.47 0.89
CA GLY A 323 1.24 22.98 0.22
C GLY A 323 1.23 21.46 0.05
N LEU A 324 2.34 20.89 -0.42
CA LEU A 324 2.48 19.45 -0.58
C LEU A 324 2.39 18.69 0.75
N LEU A 325 3.16 19.14 1.74
CA LEU A 325 3.22 18.50 3.06
C LEU A 325 1.90 18.62 3.83
N LEU A 326 1.21 19.76 3.72
CA LEU A 326 -0.11 19.93 4.33
C LEU A 326 -1.14 18.99 3.72
N SER A 327 -1.21 18.90 2.38
CA SER A 327 -2.12 17.98 1.69
C SER A 327 -1.85 16.53 2.09
N ALA A 328 -0.58 16.12 2.09
CA ALA A 328 -0.18 14.77 2.47
C ALA A 328 -0.46 14.49 3.96
N ALA A 329 -0.23 15.46 4.85
CA ALA A 329 -0.53 15.33 6.28
C ALA A 329 -2.04 15.20 6.53
N LEU A 330 -2.87 16.00 5.85
CA LEU A 330 -4.33 15.90 5.97
C LEU A 330 -4.86 14.54 5.49
N ALA A 331 -4.35 14.02 4.37
CA ALA A 331 -4.70 12.68 3.90
C ALA A 331 -4.28 11.61 4.92
N CYS A 332 -3.05 11.69 5.44
CA CYS A 332 -2.55 10.78 6.46
C CYS A 332 -3.39 10.82 7.75
N MET A 333 -3.69 12.01 8.27
CA MET A 333 -4.52 12.17 9.48
C MET A 333 -5.94 11.67 9.27
N ALA A 334 -6.57 12.03 8.15
CA ALA A 334 -7.99 11.70 7.93
C ALA A 334 -8.18 10.21 7.65
N THR A 335 -7.39 9.63 6.74
CA THR A 335 -7.62 8.29 6.20
C THR A 335 -6.50 7.29 6.46
N GLY A 336 -5.37 7.71 7.08
CA GLY A 336 -4.22 6.84 7.32
C GLY A 336 -3.35 6.56 6.09
N ILE A 337 -3.53 7.26 4.96
CA ILE A 337 -2.70 7.11 3.76
C ILE A 337 -1.34 7.79 4.00
N THR A 338 -0.29 7.00 4.21
CA THR A 338 1.03 7.50 4.64
C THR A 338 2.02 7.70 3.50
N GLU A 339 1.80 7.05 2.36
CA GLU A 339 2.72 7.02 1.22
C GLU A 339 3.17 8.41 0.75
N PRO A 340 2.29 9.43 0.63
CA PRO A 340 2.71 10.76 0.19
C PRO A 340 3.75 11.40 1.11
N LEU A 341 3.64 11.18 2.42
CA LEU A 341 4.60 11.66 3.39
C LEU A 341 5.87 10.81 3.40
N GLU A 342 5.74 9.49 3.51
CA GLU A 342 6.86 8.57 3.61
C GLU A 342 7.75 8.64 2.36
N PHE A 343 7.19 8.66 1.17
CA PHE A 343 7.96 8.80 -0.06
C PHE A 343 8.63 10.18 -0.21
N SER A 344 8.11 11.23 0.44
CA SER A 344 8.72 12.55 0.39
C SER A 344 10.11 12.57 1.03
N PHE A 345 10.37 11.76 2.06
CA PHE A 345 11.66 11.71 2.75
C PHE A 345 12.43 10.40 2.57
N LEU A 346 11.78 9.29 2.22
CA LEU A 346 12.41 8.00 2.03
C LEU A 346 13.67 8.04 1.16
N PHE A 347 13.58 8.69 -0.01
CA PHE A 347 14.68 8.74 -0.97
C PHE A 347 15.66 9.89 -0.71
N VAL A 348 15.24 10.91 0.03
CA VAL A 348 16.07 12.08 0.36
C VAL A 348 16.86 11.83 1.64
N ALA A 349 16.27 11.17 2.60
CA ALA A 349 16.84 10.93 3.92
C ALA A 349 16.51 9.50 4.42
N PRO A 350 17.12 8.44 3.85
CA PRO A 350 16.83 7.05 4.22
C PRO A 350 17.01 6.73 5.70
N ALA A 351 17.90 7.46 6.40
CA ALA A 351 18.09 7.32 7.83
C ALA A 351 16.84 7.74 8.63
N LEU A 352 16.16 8.81 8.21
CA LEU A 352 14.90 9.21 8.82
C LEU A 352 13.80 8.19 8.59
N PHE A 353 13.79 7.57 7.40
CA PHE A 353 12.86 6.48 7.14
C PHE A 353 13.12 5.27 8.07
N ALA A 354 14.38 4.89 8.28
CA ALA A 354 14.73 3.83 9.22
C ALA A 354 14.28 4.15 10.66
N VAL A 355 14.46 5.40 11.11
CA VAL A 355 13.94 5.85 12.41
C VAL A 355 12.42 5.75 12.47
N GLN A 356 11.73 6.20 11.42
CA GLN A 356 10.26 6.10 11.32
C GLN A 356 9.78 4.64 11.38
N VAL A 357 10.45 3.71 10.70
CA VAL A 357 10.15 2.27 10.75
C VAL A 357 10.25 1.74 12.19
N VAL A 358 11.31 2.12 12.93
CA VAL A 358 11.48 1.69 14.33
C VAL A 358 10.40 2.29 15.23
N LEU A 359 10.12 3.58 15.10
CA LEU A 359 9.09 4.26 15.91
C LEU A 359 7.69 3.69 15.63
N ALA A 360 7.36 3.45 14.36
CA ALA A 360 6.10 2.85 13.99
C ALA A 360 5.97 1.41 14.50
N GLY A 361 7.01 0.57 14.36
CA GLY A 361 7.03 -0.77 14.94
C GLY A 361 6.83 -0.74 16.46
N SER A 362 7.48 0.19 17.14
CA SER A 362 7.31 0.40 18.59
C SER A 362 5.87 0.79 18.94
N ALA A 363 5.22 1.61 18.12
CA ALA A 363 3.83 2.02 18.32
C ALA A 363 2.85 0.83 18.27
N TYR A 364 3.07 -0.15 17.37
CA TYR A 364 2.28 -1.38 17.36
C TYR A 364 2.46 -2.18 18.66
N MET A 365 3.71 -2.37 19.10
CA MET A 365 4.00 -3.10 20.35
C MET A 365 3.38 -2.38 21.55
N ILE A 366 3.56 -1.09 21.68
CA ILE A 366 3.02 -0.29 22.78
C ILE A 366 1.49 -0.33 22.80
N ALA A 367 0.84 -0.17 21.64
CA ALA A 367 -0.61 -0.27 21.54
C ALA A 367 -1.11 -1.65 22.04
N HIS A 368 -0.44 -2.73 21.66
CA HIS A 368 -0.75 -4.07 22.13
C HIS A 368 -0.54 -4.24 23.64
N MET A 369 0.57 -3.74 24.18
CA MET A 369 0.87 -3.78 25.62
C MET A 369 -0.14 -2.98 26.46
N LEU A 370 -0.64 -1.88 25.92
CA LEU A 370 -1.66 -1.03 26.56
C LEU A 370 -3.08 -1.52 26.32
N ASN A 371 -3.25 -2.69 25.70
CA ASN A 371 -4.55 -3.27 25.39
C ASN A 371 -5.44 -2.35 24.55
N ILE A 372 -4.87 -1.61 23.60
CA ILE A 372 -5.60 -0.77 22.67
C ILE A 372 -6.22 -1.65 21.59
N ALA A 373 -7.54 -1.60 21.47
CA ALA A 373 -8.32 -2.44 20.56
C ALA A 373 -9.21 -1.60 19.63
N VAL A 374 -8.60 -0.73 18.85
CA VAL A 374 -9.27 0.09 17.83
C VAL A 374 -9.23 -0.64 16.49
N GLY A 375 -10.40 -0.79 15.86
CA GLY A 375 -10.53 -1.39 14.54
C GLY A 375 -10.22 -0.43 13.39
N LEU A 376 -10.16 -0.96 12.18
CA LEU A 376 -10.08 -0.16 10.96
C LEU A 376 -10.73 -0.88 9.77
N THR A 377 -11.17 -0.11 8.79
CA THR A 377 -11.65 -0.64 7.49
C THR A 377 -10.53 -0.77 6.48
N PHE A 378 -9.74 0.30 6.34
CA PHE A 378 -8.70 0.39 5.33
C PHE A 378 -7.33 0.77 5.92
N SER A 379 -7.26 1.82 6.76
CA SER A 379 -6.01 2.31 7.34
C SER A 379 -6.26 3.14 8.60
N GLY A 380 -5.22 3.33 9.44
CA GLY A 380 -5.28 3.93 10.76
C GLY A 380 -5.49 5.45 10.80
N GLY A 381 -6.48 5.99 10.05
CA GLY A 381 -6.82 7.41 10.04
C GLY A 381 -7.86 7.81 11.09
N PHE A 382 -8.08 9.13 11.21
CA PHE A 382 -9.03 9.70 12.19
C PHE A 382 -10.47 9.22 11.95
N ILE A 383 -10.87 8.95 10.70
CA ILE A 383 -12.22 8.46 10.39
C ILE A 383 -12.44 7.12 11.09
N ASP A 384 -11.52 6.17 10.94
CA ASP A 384 -11.64 4.86 11.56
C ASP A 384 -11.44 4.94 13.10
N LEU A 385 -10.54 5.79 13.60
CA LEU A 385 -10.43 6.04 15.05
C LEU A 385 -11.74 6.58 15.63
N PHE A 386 -12.43 7.48 14.94
CA PHE A 386 -13.71 8.01 15.38
C PHE A 386 -14.77 6.92 15.42
N LEU A 387 -14.93 6.17 14.32
CA LEU A 387 -15.97 5.13 14.20
C LEU A 387 -15.72 3.94 15.13
N PHE A 388 -14.50 3.43 15.17
CA PHE A 388 -14.16 2.16 15.82
C PHE A 388 -13.40 2.31 17.14
N GLY A 389 -13.06 3.52 17.52
CA GLY A 389 -12.46 3.86 18.81
C GLY A 389 -13.38 4.72 19.65
N ILE A 390 -13.59 5.96 19.25
CA ILE A 390 -14.29 6.98 20.05
C ILE A 390 -15.76 6.61 20.25
N LEU A 391 -16.49 6.30 19.19
CA LEU A 391 -17.92 5.95 19.27
C LEU A 391 -18.19 4.63 20.02
N GLN A 392 -17.23 3.70 20.03
CA GLN A 392 -17.35 2.46 20.79
C GLN A 392 -17.08 2.66 22.30
N GLY A 393 -16.48 3.78 22.65
CA GLY A 393 -16.16 4.14 24.03
C GLY A 393 -14.81 3.55 24.51
N ASN A 394 -14.19 4.25 25.46
CA ASN A 394 -12.88 3.87 25.98
C ASN A 394 -12.88 2.54 26.73
N ALA A 395 -13.98 2.17 27.35
CA ALA A 395 -14.09 0.90 28.05
C ALA A 395 -13.90 -0.32 27.13
N LYS A 396 -14.32 -0.22 25.86
CA LYS A 396 -14.22 -1.31 24.88
C LYS A 396 -12.94 -1.28 24.04
N THR A 397 -12.32 -0.10 23.88
CA THR A 397 -11.24 0.08 22.90
C THR A 397 -9.96 0.60 23.48
N SER A 398 -9.97 1.16 24.69
CA SER A 398 -8.82 1.86 25.29
C SER A 398 -8.23 2.97 24.39
N TRP A 399 -9.06 3.58 23.51
CA TRP A 399 -8.60 4.51 22.46
C TRP A 399 -7.90 5.76 23.01
N ILE A 400 -8.27 6.23 24.22
CA ILE A 400 -7.62 7.40 24.86
C ILE A 400 -6.12 7.18 24.99
N LEU A 401 -5.68 5.95 25.23
CA LEU A 401 -4.25 5.62 25.34
C LEU A 401 -3.51 5.81 24.02
N SER A 402 -4.18 5.78 22.88
CA SER A 402 -3.58 6.14 21.59
C SER A 402 -3.19 7.63 21.52
N LEU A 403 -3.83 8.49 22.30
CA LEU A 403 -3.60 9.94 22.32
C LEU A 403 -2.53 10.35 23.34
N ILE A 404 -2.36 9.60 24.43
CA ILE A 404 -1.47 9.97 25.55
C ILE A 404 0.00 10.00 25.13
N HIS A 405 0.41 9.12 24.22
CA HIS A 405 1.79 9.04 23.73
C HIS A 405 2.27 10.23 22.88
N ILE A 406 1.40 11.19 22.60
CA ILE A 406 1.64 12.22 21.58
C ILE A 406 1.96 13.58 22.22
N SER A 407 1.64 13.78 23.47
CA SER A 407 1.76 15.10 24.10
C SER A 407 3.17 15.41 24.64
N GLU A 408 4.12 14.49 24.63
CA GLU A 408 5.42 14.64 25.29
C GLU A 408 6.65 15.02 24.43
N PRO A 409 6.77 14.82 23.10
CA PRO A 409 8.05 15.09 22.42
C PRO A 409 8.30 16.54 21.97
N THR A 410 7.41 17.48 22.23
CA THR A 410 7.52 18.83 21.64
C THR A 410 8.00 19.92 22.60
N ARG A 411 8.51 19.58 23.78
CA ARG A 411 9.22 20.53 24.64
C ARG A 411 10.69 20.15 24.72
N HIS A 412 11.46 20.51 23.67
CA HIS A 412 12.87 20.97 23.79
C HIS A 412 13.31 21.58 22.47
#